data_d1226f70e582c2ab306b1f74ac7a300d
#
_entry.id   d1226f70e582c2ab306b1f74ac7a300d
#
_cell.length_a   1.000
_cell.length_b   1.000
_cell.length_c   1.000
_cell.angle_alpha   90.00
_cell.angle_beta   90.00
_cell.angle_gamma   90.00
#
_symmetry.space_group_name_H-M   'P 1'
#
loop_
_entity.id
_entity.type
_entity.pdbx_description
1 polymer ?
#
loop_
_entity_poly.entity_id
_entity_poly.type
_entity_poly.pdbx_seq_one_letter_code
_entity_poly.pdbx_strand_id
1 'polypeptide(L)'
;MFRLPIVKFFNRIFNRVTITVVLVALQVLWLLWAFWSFTAGRVWLNGALKALSIMIVLYLVRKDENSAYKIGWIVLIGLLPLLGGALYLAFGNKAPAKYLRERMQKVEQAHQTELAQPEGQTDALDISSRNLSRYVAKFGPYPAWRDTAAHYFSCGEEMYPQLLADLDKAEKFIFLEFFILRSGKMWDGVEQILRRKAAQGVDVRLIYDDFGSLLGLPSDFVIRMEKAHIRCIPFNPVVPLVSLVMNHRDHRKIVVVDGNVAYTGGVNLADEYINAEQRFGYWKDAAIRLEGAAVWNFTVMFLNAWNAFRPLETDYTAFAPTRLPAVQDGVVQPYADSPLDEEPLAETVYLDILSQAQRYVYIYTPYLAVGEEMLDALKNAAKRGVDVRLILPGIPDKKLVFRLSRSYYLPLLRAGVRIYEFTPGFLHAKCYVSDDRVAVVGSINMDYRSLFLHFECGTLLFHNSQIAALRKDVERTLPQCREIMRSDCRTNLPGTALDGVLRLLSPLM
;
A
#
# COMPACT_ATOMS: atom_id res chain seq x y z
N MET A 1 36.16 -0.56 27.12
CA MET A 1 36.64 0.24 26.00
C MET A 1 35.54 1.25 25.65
N PHE A 2 35.62 2.46 26.20
CA PHE A 2 34.60 3.50 26.08
C PHE A 2 34.64 4.09 24.69
N ARG A 3 33.68 3.76 23.81
CA ARG A 3 33.41 4.54 22.60
C ARG A 3 32.70 5.81 23.03
N LEU A 4 33.38 6.94 22.88
CA LEU A 4 32.93 8.27 23.25
C LEU A 4 31.52 8.59 22.69
N PRO A 5 30.64 9.26 23.47
CA PRO A 5 29.30 9.69 23.06
C PRO A 5 29.30 10.55 21.80
N ILE A 6 30.40 11.19 21.49
CA ILE A 6 30.65 12.01 20.29
C ILE A 6 30.51 11.21 18.98
N VAL A 7 31.01 9.96 18.90
CA VAL A 7 30.92 9.14 17.69
C VAL A 7 29.47 8.68 17.42
N LYS A 8 28.70 8.40 18.46
CA LYS A 8 27.25 8.12 18.32
C LYS A 8 26.46 9.35 17.91
N PHE A 9 26.85 10.55 18.37
CA PHE A 9 26.24 11.81 17.99
C PHE A 9 26.54 12.16 16.51
N PHE A 10 27.79 12.01 16.06
CA PHE A 10 28.16 12.21 14.65
C PHE A 10 27.49 11.21 13.72
N ASN A 11 27.41 9.91 14.05
CA ASN A 11 26.71 8.92 13.25
C ASN A 11 25.18 9.14 13.20
N ARG A 12 24.62 9.82 14.19
CA ARG A 12 23.19 10.19 14.21
C ARG A 12 22.92 11.42 13.33
N ILE A 13 23.87 12.36 13.22
CA ILE A 13 23.77 13.56 12.38
C ILE A 13 24.13 13.25 10.93
N PHE A 14 25.10 12.40 10.66
CA PHE A 14 25.56 12.00 9.32
C PHE A 14 24.96 10.67 8.84
N ASN A 15 23.76 10.33 9.29
CA ASN A 15 23.05 9.21 8.70
C ASN A 15 22.49 9.61 7.31
N ARG A 16 22.20 8.62 6.47
CA ARG A 16 21.63 8.82 5.12
C ARG A 16 20.42 9.76 5.11
N VAL A 17 19.54 9.63 6.10
CA VAL A 17 18.30 10.43 6.23
C VAL A 17 18.60 11.90 6.47
N THR A 18 19.48 12.21 7.44
CA THR A 18 19.84 13.60 7.77
C THR A 18 20.54 14.30 6.60
N ILE A 19 21.47 13.60 5.93
CA ILE A 19 22.14 14.12 4.75
C ILE A 19 21.12 14.39 3.63
N THR A 20 20.20 13.47 3.37
CA THR A 20 19.15 13.63 2.36
C THR A 20 18.25 14.83 2.69
N VAL A 21 17.78 14.96 3.93
CA VAL A 21 16.93 16.09 4.37
C VAL A 21 17.65 17.42 4.21
N VAL A 22 18.92 17.52 4.61
CA VAL A 22 19.73 18.74 4.48
C VAL A 22 19.94 19.09 3.01
N LEU A 23 20.28 18.12 2.16
CA LEU A 23 20.47 18.36 0.72
C LEU A 23 19.18 18.80 0.04
N VAL A 24 18.05 18.19 0.38
CA VAL A 24 16.73 18.61 -0.10
C VAL A 24 16.40 20.03 0.33
N ALA A 25 16.61 20.37 1.60
CA ALA A 25 16.38 21.74 2.10
C ALA A 25 17.26 22.77 1.38
N LEU A 26 18.53 22.48 1.20
CA LEU A 26 19.46 23.35 0.46
C LEU A 26 19.06 23.50 -1.00
N GLN A 27 18.62 22.43 -1.65
CA GLN A 27 18.13 22.47 -3.04
C GLN A 27 16.88 23.34 -3.17
N VAL A 28 15.92 23.24 -2.23
CA VAL A 28 14.71 24.08 -2.21
C VAL A 28 15.09 25.55 -1.99
N LEU A 29 15.95 25.88 -1.02
CA LEU A 29 16.40 27.24 -0.74
C LEU A 29 17.16 27.84 -1.95
N TRP A 30 18.01 27.06 -2.61
CA TRP A 30 18.72 27.48 -3.82
C TRP A 30 17.73 27.75 -4.97
N LEU A 31 16.74 26.91 -5.19
CA LEU A 31 15.70 27.12 -6.21
C LEU A 31 14.93 28.43 -5.93
N LEU A 32 14.49 28.66 -4.68
CA LEU A 32 13.80 29.90 -4.28
C LEU A 32 14.67 31.16 -4.52
N TRP A 33 15.95 31.13 -4.13
CA TRP A 33 16.89 32.20 -4.33
C TRP A 33 17.17 32.43 -5.81
N ALA A 34 17.46 31.40 -6.58
CA ALA A 34 17.73 31.50 -8.01
C ALA A 34 16.53 32.10 -8.75
N PHE A 35 15.32 31.67 -8.39
CA PHE A 35 14.08 32.16 -8.98
C PHE A 35 13.86 33.65 -8.69
N TRP A 36 14.05 34.06 -7.43
CA TRP A 36 13.97 35.47 -7.02
C TRP A 36 14.97 36.33 -7.79
N SER A 37 16.21 35.93 -7.83
CA SER A 37 17.28 36.64 -8.51
C SER A 37 17.07 36.78 -10.02
N PHE A 38 16.50 35.73 -10.64
CA PHE A 38 16.25 35.69 -12.08
C PHE A 38 15.08 36.59 -12.53
N THR A 39 14.07 36.77 -11.67
CA THR A 39 12.83 37.50 -12.01
C THR A 39 12.87 38.96 -11.62
N ALA A 40 13.79 39.38 -10.74
CA ALA A 40 13.89 40.75 -10.25
C ALA A 40 14.13 41.77 -11.38
N GLY A 41 13.23 42.75 -11.53
CA GLY A 41 13.37 43.87 -12.47
C GLY A 41 13.07 43.58 -13.96
N ARG A 42 12.62 42.35 -14.34
CA ARG A 42 12.39 41.97 -15.74
C ARG A 42 10.91 41.86 -16.07
N VAL A 43 10.22 42.97 -16.33
CA VAL A 43 8.74 43.03 -16.54
C VAL A 43 8.26 42.13 -17.69
N TRP A 44 8.94 42.15 -18.85
CA TRP A 44 8.55 41.32 -20.00
C TRP A 44 8.68 39.82 -19.73
N LEU A 45 9.75 39.41 -19.00
CA LEU A 45 9.96 38.02 -18.60
C LEU A 45 8.87 37.56 -17.64
N ASN A 46 8.49 38.38 -16.67
CA ASN A 46 7.40 38.13 -15.76
C ASN A 46 6.06 37.94 -16.51
N GLY A 47 5.80 38.75 -17.55
CA GLY A 47 4.65 38.64 -18.41
C GLY A 47 4.61 37.29 -19.16
N ALA A 48 5.73 36.93 -19.79
CA ALA A 48 5.85 35.66 -20.51
C ALA A 48 5.69 34.43 -19.60
N LEU A 49 6.29 34.45 -18.41
CA LEU A 49 6.17 33.38 -17.43
C LEU A 49 4.75 33.25 -16.85
N LYS A 50 4.04 34.38 -16.64
CA LYS A 50 2.62 34.35 -16.26
C LYS A 50 1.75 33.72 -17.36
N ALA A 51 1.98 34.09 -18.63
CA ALA A 51 1.28 33.49 -19.76
C ALA A 51 1.53 31.96 -19.85
N LEU A 52 2.80 31.54 -19.65
CA LEU A 52 3.15 30.12 -19.58
C LEU A 52 2.43 29.42 -18.42
N SER A 53 2.38 30.03 -17.23
CA SER A 53 1.66 29.48 -16.08
C SER A 53 0.18 29.28 -16.34
N ILE A 54 -0.47 30.23 -17.03
CA ILE A 54 -1.86 30.11 -17.46
C ILE A 54 -2.03 28.93 -18.43
N MET A 55 -1.12 28.78 -19.41
CA MET A 55 -1.16 27.64 -20.34
C MET A 55 -0.98 26.31 -19.61
N ILE A 56 -0.11 26.24 -18.59
CA ILE A 56 0.06 25.05 -17.76
C ILE A 56 -1.24 24.73 -16.99
N VAL A 57 -1.91 25.72 -16.43
CA VAL A 57 -3.19 25.53 -15.73
C VAL A 57 -4.26 25.01 -16.70
N LEU A 58 -4.38 25.58 -17.91
CA LEU A 58 -5.32 25.10 -18.93
C LEU A 58 -5.00 23.67 -19.36
N TYR A 59 -3.73 23.33 -19.51
CA TYR A 59 -3.28 21.97 -19.77
C TYR A 59 -3.68 21.01 -18.63
N LEU A 60 -3.45 21.42 -17.36
CA LEU A 60 -3.82 20.63 -16.17
C LEU A 60 -5.32 20.35 -16.10
N VAL A 61 -6.16 21.34 -16.39
CA VAL A 61 -7.62 21.17 -16.41
C VAL A 61 -8.03 20.12 -17.44
N ARG A 62 -7.37 20.11 -18.61
CA ARG A 62 -7.67 19.15 -19.69
C ARG A 62 -7.13 17.74 -19.42
N LYS A 63 -6.04 17.62 -18.66
CA LYS A 63 -5.37 16.34 -18.43
C LYS A 63 -6.31 15.36 -17.71
N ASP A 64 -6.35 14.12 -18.17
CA ASP A 64 -7.07 13.03 -17.51
C ASP A 64 -6.24 12.50 -16.32
N GLU A 65 -6.45 13.10 -15.16
CA GLU A 65 -5.81 12.76 -13.87
C GLU A 65 -6.78 13.05 -12.73
N ASN A 66 -6.57 12.39 -11.60
CA ASN A 66 -7.34 12.64 -10.39
C ASN A 66 -7.33 14.13 -10.01
N SER A 67 -8.51 14.68 -9.78
CA SER A 67 -8.74 16.12 -9.57
C SER A 67 -7.99 16.69 -8.37
N ALA A 68 -7.77 15.92 -7.32
CA ALA A 68 -7.08 16.37 -6.12
C ALA A 68 -5.62 16.77 -6.40
N TYR A 69 -4.94 16.01 -7.26
CA TYR A 69 -3.58 16.38 -7.68
C TYR A 69 -3.58 17.65 -8.55
N LYS A 70 -4.54 17.80 -9.47
CA LYS A 70 -4.65 19.00 -10.32
C LYS A 70 -4.87 20.24 -9.47
N ILE A 71 -5.79 20.18 -8.49
CA ILE A 71 -6.12 21.31 -7.61
C ILE A 71 -4.89 21.78 -6.85
N GLY A 72 -4.09 20.89 -6.28
CA GLY A 72 -2.86 21.25 -5.57
C GLY A 72 -1.89 22.06 -6.43
N TRP A 73 -1.65 21.61 -7.66
CA TRP A 73 -0.81 22.34 -8.62
C TRP A 73 -1.43 23.66 -9.08
N ILE A 74 -2.73 23.70 -9.38
CA ILE A 74 -3.43 24.92 -9.80
C ILE A 74 -3.36 25.99 -8.71
N VAL A 75 -3.58 25.61 -7.43
CA VAL A 75 -3.46 26.53 -6.30
C VAL A 75 -2.04 27.04 -6.15
N LEU A 76 -1.03 26.17 -6.23
CA LEU A 76 0.38 26.56 -6.15
C LEU A 76 0.78 27.52 -7.29
N ILE A 77 0.37 27.22 -8.52
CA ILE A 77 0.61 28.08 -9.70
C ILE A 77 -0.15 29.42 -9.57
N GLY A 78 -1.39 29.39 -9.04
CA GLY A 78 -2.19 30.60 -8.83
C GLY A 78 -1.58 31.53 -7.78
N LEU A 79 -1.06 30.98 -6.67
CA LEU A 79 -0.41 31.76 -5.60
C LEU A 79 1.00 32.23 -6.00
N LEU A 80 1.75 31.39 -6.69
CA LEU A 80 3.16 31.63 -7.06
C LEU A 80 3.35 31.31 -8.56
N PRO A 81 2.83 32.14 -9.48
CA PRO A 81 2.73 31.80 -10.91
C PRO A 81 4.06 31.33 -11.52
N LEU A 82 5.14 32.05 -11.20
CA LEU A 82 6.46 31.77 -11.77
C LEU A 82 7.10 30.52 -11.14
N LEU A 83 7.10 30.46 -9.80
CA LEU A 83 7.69 29.34 -9.06
C LEU A 83 6.83 28.07 -9.21
N GLY A 84 5.52 28.18 -9.08
CA GLY A 84 4.60 27.07 -9.19
C GLY A 84 4.61 26.43 -10.58
N GLY A 85 4.67 27.27 -11.65
CA GLY A 85 4.83 26.80 -13.02
C GLY A 85 6.14 26.05 -13.25
N ALA A 86 7.26 26.61 -12.77
CA ALA A 86 8.58 25.97 -12.85
C ALA A 86 8.63 24.65 -12.05
N LEU A 87 8.08 24.64 -10.84
CA LEU A 87 7.99 23.42 -10.02
C LEU A 87 7.12 22.36 -10.68
N TYR A 88 5.99 22.76 -11.31
CA TYR A 88 5.16 21.82 -12.04
C TYR A 88 5.90 21.20 -13.23
N LEU A 89 6.62 22.00 -14.03
CA LEU A 89 7.41 21.47 -15.14
C LEU A 89 8.52 20.52 -14.68
N ALA A 90 9.12 20.80 -13.52
CA ALA A 90 10.18 19.96 -12.95
C ALA A 90 9.64 18.70 -12.24
N PHE A 91 8.49 18.81 -11.57
CA PHE A 91 8.01 17.80 -10.61
C PHE A 91 6.55 17.38 -10.81
N GLY A 92 5.81 17.97 -11.74
CA GLY A 92 4.39 17.66 -11.97
C GLY A 92 4.13 16.31 -12.65
N ASN A 93 5.16 15.71 -13.24
CA ASN A 93 5.03 14.39 -13.84
C ASN A 93 5.17 13.31 -12.75
N LYS A 94 4.07 12.60 -12.48
CA LYS A 94 4.02 11.51 -11.49
C LYS A 94 4.48 10.17 -12.05
N ALA A 95 4.68 10.09 -13.36
CA ALA A 95 5.06 8.82 -13.97
C ALA A 95 6.31 8.25 -13.25
N PRO A 96 6.29 6.96 -12.92
CA PRO A 96 7.49 6.29 -12.45
C PRO A 96 8.66 6.55 -13.38
N ALA A 97 9.90 6.43 -12.87
CA ALA A 97 11.06 6.53 -13.74
C ALA A 97 10.83 5.65 -14.97
N LYS A 98 11.05 6.24 -16.14
CA LYS A 98 10.90 5.54 -17.43
C LYS A 98 11.57 4.17 -17.39
N TYR A 99 12.76 4.11 -16.80
CA TYR A 99 13.52 2.90 -16.56
C TYR A 99 12.77 1.83 -15.74
N LEU A 100 12.10 2.20 -14.61
CA LEU A 100 11.34 1.27 -13.78
C LEU A 100 10.11 0.75 -14.54
N ARG A 101 9.38 1.67 -15.18
CA ARG A 101 8.21 1.33 -16.00
C ARG A 101 8.57 0.36 -17.13
N GLU A 102 9.56 0.68 -17.94
CA GLU A 102 9.95 -0.15 -19.09
C GLU A 102 10.37 -1.54 -18.67
N ARG A 103 11.11 -1.68 -17.55
CA ARG A 103 11.52 -2.99 -17.04
C ARG A 103 10.35 -3.83 -16.55
N MET A 104 9.50 -3.26 -15.70
CA MET A 104 8.34 -3.95 -15.15
C MET A 104 7.38 -4.36 -16.27
N GLN A 105 6.96 -3.41 -17.10
CA GLN A 105 6.03 -3.66 -18.19
C GLN A 105 6.55 -4.69 -19.19
N LYS A 106 7.86 -4.69 -19.49
CA LYS A 106 8.46 -5.71 -20.37
C LYS A 106 8.31 -7.13 -19.81
N VAL A 107 8.51 -7.29 -18.50
CA VAL A 107 8.38 -8.61 -17.84
C VAL A 107 6.90 -9.01 -17.77
N GLU A 108 6.01 -8.10 -17.36
CA GLU A 108 4.56 -8.35 -17.29
C GLU A 108 3.99 -8.75 -18.65
N GLN A 109 4.36 -8.07 -19.72
CA GLN A 109 3.95 -8.42 -21.09
C GLN A 109 4.48 -9.78 -21.54
N ALA A 110 5.73 -10.13 -21.19
CA ALA A 110 6.33 -11.41 -21.56
C ALA A 110 5.63 -12.60 -20.86
N HIS A 111 5.09 -12.38 -19.66
CA HIS A 111 4.45 -13.41 -18.82
C HIS A 111 2.93 -13.22 -18.68
N GLN A 112 2.30 -12.42 -19.53
CA GLN A 112 0.88 -12.15 -19.48
C GLN A 112 0.00 -13.42 -19.58
N THR A 113 0.44 -14.41 -20.32
CA THR A 113 -0.28 -15.69 -20.50
C THR A 113 -0.31 -16.55 -19.24
N GLU A 114 0.62 -16.35 -18.31
CA GLU A 114 0.70 -17.09 -17.05
C GLU A 114 -0.53 -16.82 -16.14
N LEU A 115 -1.16 -15.65 -16.30
CA LEU A 115 -2.34 -15.21 -15.55
C LEU A 115 -3.63 -15.30 -16.39
N ALA A 116 -3.71 -16.25 -17.32
CA ALA A 116 -4.94 -16.48 -18.07
C ALA A 116 -6.07 -16.98 -17.14
N GLN A 117 -7.28 -16.40 -17.29
CA GLN A 117 -8.46 -16.79 -16.50
C GLN A 117 -8.91 -18.21 -16.90
N PRO A 118 -8.87 -19.22 -16.01
CA PRO A 118 -9.41 -20.53 -16.32
C PRO A 118 -10.95 -20.49 -16.44
N GLU A 119 -11.49 -21.34 -17.28
CA GLU A 119 -12.95 -21.44 -17.48
C GLU A 119 -13.67 -21.94 -16.21
N GLY A 120 -14.93 -21.54 -16.04
CA GLY A 120 -15.82 -22.06 -15.00
C GLY A 120 -15.56 -21.56 -13.57
N GLN A 121 -14.47 -20.81 -13.31
CA GLN A 121 -14.10 -20.42 -11.95
C GLN A 121 -15.12 -19.47 -11.27
N THR A 122 -15.84 -18.68 -12.04
CA THR A 122 -16.79 -17.67 -11.53
C THR A 122 -18.26 -18.00 -11.77
N ASP A 123 -18.59 -19.17 -12.32
CA ASP A 123 -19.97 -19.52 -12.74
C ASP A 123 -20.96 -19.57 -11.58
N ALA A 124 -20.51 -19.97 -10.40
CA ALA A 124 -21.31 -20.03 -9.19
C ALA A 124 -21.53 -18.66 -8.50
N LEU A 125 -20.85 -17.60 -8.96
CA LEU A 125 -21.00 -16.27 -8.39
C LEU A 125 -22.30 -15.60 -8.86
N ASP A 126 -22.89 -14.78 -7.99
CA ASP A 126 -23.95 -13.85 -8.38
C ASP A 126 -23.41 -12.83 -9.43
N ILE A 127 -24.33 -12.18 -10.13
CA ILE A 127 -24.00 -11.25 -11.24
C ILE A 127 -23.03 -10.15 -10.78
N SER A 128 -23.25 -9.59 -9.61
CA SER A 128 -22.44 -8.50 -9.07
C SER A 128 -21.01 -8.95 -8.80
N SER A 129 -20.86 -10.05 -8.05
CA SER A 129 -19.55 -10.63 -7.73
C SER A 129 -18.81 -11.09 -8.99
N ARG A 130 -19.54 -11.65 -9.97
CA ARG A 130 -18.97 -12.05 -11.26
C ARG A 130 -18.48 -10.86 -12.07
N ASN A 131 -19.22 -9.74 -12.09
CA ASN A 131 -18.81 -8.52 -12.79
C ASN A 131 -17.54 -7.91 -12.18
N LEU A 132 -17.47 -7.83 -10.84
CA LEU A 132 -16.27 -7.38 -10.15
C LEU A 132 -15.08 -8.29 -10.44
N SER A 133 -15.26 -9.61 -10.32
CA SER A 133 -14.22 -10.58 -10.64
C SER A 133 -13.74 -10.48 -12.09
N ARG A 134 -14.67 -10.28 -13.05
CA ARG A 134 -14.35 -10.08 -14.46
C ARG A 134 -13.56 -8.79 -14.68
N TYR A 135 -13.92 -7.69 -14.00
CA TYR A 135 -13.18 -6.45 -14.06
C TYR A 135 -11.73 -6.66 -13.64
N VAL A 136 -11.48 -7.29 -12.49
CA VAL A 136 -10.14 -7.59 -11.98
C VAL A 136 -9.35 -8.50 -12.93
N ALA A 137 -10.01 -9.53 -13.51
CA ALA A 137 -9.36 -10.42 -14.47
C ALA A 137 -9.03 -9.75 -15.80
N LYS A 138 -9.83 -8.76 -16.24
CA LYS A 138 -9.65 -8.11 -17.53
C LYS A 138 -8.67 -6.94 -17.48
N PHE A 139 -8.73 -6.11 -16.44
CA PHE A 139 -7.96 -4.88 -16.33
C PHE A 139 -6.74 -5.01 -15.41
N GLY A 140 -6.79 -5.88 -14.37
CA GLY A 140 -5.65 -6.19 -13.52
C GLY A 140 -4.84 -7.41 -13.93
N PRO A 141 -5.16 -8.13 -14.99
CA PRO A 141 -5.00 -9.51 -15.45
C PRO A 141 -4.78 -10.56 -14.32
N TYR A 142 -5.59 -10.50 -13.27
CA TYR A 142 -5.51 -11.47 -12.17
C TYR A 142 -6.69 -12.43 -12.17
N PRO A 143 -6.48 -13.74 -12.45
CA PRO A 143 -7.55 -14.74 -12.49
C PRO A 143 -8.12 -15.05 -11.12
N ALA A 144 -9.40 -15.50 -11.12
CA ALA A 144 -10.12 -16.00 -9.96
C ALA A 144 -10.01 -17.53 -9.88
N TRP A 145 -10.04 -18.07 -8.65
CA TRP A 145 -9.79 -19.48 -8.38
C TRP A 145 -10.79 -20.06 -7.36
N ARG A 146 -11.34 -21.25 -7.64
CA ARG A 146 -12.18 -22.00 -6.70
C ARG A 146 -11.38 -23.00 -5.86
N ASP A 147 -10.32 -23.55 -6.43
CA ASP A 147 -9.52 -24.59 -5.79
C ASP A 147 -8.47 -23.98 -4.86
N THR A 148 -8.96 -23.20 -3.87
CA THR A 148 -8.12 -22.50 -2.92
C THR A 148 -8.78 -22.45 -1.55
N ALA A 149 -8.09 -22.95 -0.54
CA ALA A 149 -8.45 -22.71 0.85
C ALA A 149 -7.88 -21.38 1.33
N ALA A 150 -8.67 -20.63 2.08
CA ALA A 150 -8.26 -19.38 2.70
C ALA A 150 -8.36 -19.47 4.22
N HIS A 151 -7.47 -18.78 4.95
CA HIS A 151 -7.53 -18.64 6.40
C HIS A 151 -7.20 -17.21 6.79
N TYR A 152 -8.15 -16.53 7.43
CA TYR A 152 -8.01 -15.16 7.92
C TYR A 152 -7.39 -15.15 9.32
N PHE A 153 -6.40 -14.27 9.55
CA PHE A 153 -5.82 -13.99 10.85
C PHE A 153 -6.21 -12.59 11.30
N SER A 154 -6.74 -12.51 12.51
CA SER A 154 -7.20 -11.25 13.10
C SER A 154 -6.07 -10.39 13.67
N CYS A 155 -4.86 -10.92 13.80
CA CYS A 155 -3.66 -10.23 14.29
C CYS A 155 -2.38 -10.93 13.83
N GLY A 156 -1.24 -10.22 13.99
CA GLY A 156 0.06 -10.77 13.62
C GLY A 156 0.53 -11.88 14.53
N GLU A 157 0.13 -11.88 15.81
CA GLU A 157 0.47 -12.93 16.79
C GLU A 157 -0.12 -14.29 16.40
N GLU A 158 -1.31 -14.30 15.78
CA GLU A 158 -1.92 -15.54 15.26
C GLU A 158 -1.25 -15.99 13.96
N MET A 159 -0.91 -15.04 13.07
CA MET A 159 -0.28 -15.34 11.79
C MET A 159 1.15 -15.86 11.95
N TYR A 160 1.95 -15.27 12.82
CA TYR A 160 3.39 -15.50 12.88
C TYR A 160 3.81 -16.94 13.17
N PRO A 161 3.25 -17.66 14.16
CA PRO A 161 3.57 -19.08 14.37
C PRO A 161 3.25 -19.96 13.18
N GLN A 162 2.12 -19.70 12.50
CA GLN A 162 1.73 -20.45 11.31
C GLN A 162 2.67 -20.16 10.12
N LEU A 163 3.07 -18.89 9.95
CA LEU A 163 4.07 -18.50 8.96
C LEU A 163 5.39 -19.25 9.17
N LEU A 164 5.92 -19.29 10.40
CA LEU A 164 7.15 -20.02 10.69
C LEU A 164 7.00 -21.52 10.39
N ALA A 165 5.86 -22.11 10.74
CA ALA A 165 5.60 -23.53 10.48
C ALA A 165 5.54 -23.84 8.96
N ASP A 166 4.97 -22.96 8.15
CA ASP A 166 4.90 -23.17 6.71
C ASP A 166 6.26 -22.90 6.02
N LEU A 167 7.01 -21.90 6.46
CA LEU A 167 8.39 -21.68 6.00
C LEU A 167 9.29 -22.88 6.32
N ASP A 168 9.09 -23.51 7.48
CA ASP A 168 9.87 -24.68 7.89
C ASP A 168 9.56 -25.94 7.06
N LYS A 169 8.40 -26.02 6.44
CA LYS A 169 8.00 -27.11 5.54
C LYS A 169 8.48 -26.95 4.09
N ALA A 170 9.07 -25.80 3.73
CA ALA A 170 9.51 -25.55 2.37
C ALA A 170 10.51 -26.59 1.87
N GLU A 171 10.31 -27.08 0.67
CA GLU A 171 11.14 -28.10 0.03
C GLU A 171 11.84 -27.58 -1.25
N LYS A 172 11.19 -26.64 -1.98
CA LYS A 172 11.66 -26.16 -3.29
C LYS A 172 12.10 -24.70 -3.25
N PHE A 173 11.20 -23.80 -2.83
CA PHE A 173 11.49 -22.38 -2.82
C PHE A 173 10.67 -21.61 -1.78
N ILE A 174 11.23 -20.47 -1.35
CA ILE A 174 10.59 -19.47 -0.50
C ILE A 174 10.79 -18.10 -1.12
N PHE A 175 9.70 -17.39 -1.41
CA PHE A 175 9.70 -16.02 -1.88
C PHE A 175 9.10 -15.09 -0.85
N LEU A 176 9.79 -13.98 -0.56
CA LEU A 176 9.35 -12.96 0.39
C LEU A 176 9.46 -11.57 -0.25
N GLU A 177 8.42 -10.77 -0.10
CA GLU A 177 8.36 -9.39 -0.56
C GLU A 177 7.71 -8.54 0.52
N PHE A 178 8.45 -7.53 1.07
CA PHE A 178 7.97 -6.74 2.19
C PHE A 178 8.35 -5.27 2.09
N PHE A 179 7.45 -4.38 2.52
CA PHE A 179 7.74 -2.96 2.61
C PHE A 179 8.67 -2.63 3.78
N ILE A 180 8.34 -3.14 4.99
CA ILE A 180 9.18 -2.95 6.18
C ILE A 180 9.82 -4.27 6.58
N LEU A 181 11.13 -4.25 6.69
CA LEU A 181 11.95 -5.27 7.29
C LEU A 181 12.78 -4.64 8.41
N ARG A 182 12.69 -5.18 9.62
CA ARG A 182 13.44 -4.67 10.76
C ARG A 182 14.01 -5.81 11.59
N SER A 183 15.28 -5.67 11.98
CA SER A 183 15.91 -6.59 12.94
C SER A 183 15.15 -6.61 14.28
N GLY A 184 14.87 -7.78 14.79
CA GLY A 184 14.10 -8.03 16.00
C GLY A 184 13.59 -9.47 16.06
N LYS A 185 12.81 -9.82 17.08
CA LYS A 185 12.32 -11.19 17.32
C LYS A 185 11.61 -11.80 16.11
N MET A 186 10.74 -11.01 15.47
CA MET A 186 9.96 -11.48 14.32
C MET A 186 10.87 -11.82 13.15
N TRP A 187 11.78 -10.90 12.77
CA TRP A 187 12.70 -11.14 11.68
C TRP A 187 13.71 -12.25 12.02
N ASP A 188 14.28 -12.25 13.23
CA ASP A 188 15.28 -13.24 13.63
C ASP A 188 14.73 -14.67 13.54
N GLY A 189 13.46 -14.88 13.92
CA GLY A 189 12.80 -16.19 13.76
C GLY A 189 12.62 -16.60 12.30
N VAL A 190 12.23 -15.66 11.43
CA VAL A 190 12.14 -15.89 9.99
C VAL A 190 13.54 -16.14 9.39
N GLU A 191 14.51 -15.24 9.65
CA GLU A 191 15.87 -15.33 9.12
C GLU A 191 16.54 -16.68 9.47
N GLN A 192 16.35 -17.17 10.70
CA GLN A 192 16.88 -18.46 11.14
C GLN A 192 16.39 -19.60 10.25
N ILE A 193 15.10 -19.63 9.92
CA ILE A 193 14.52 -20.65 9.05
C ILE A 193 15.04 -20.48 7.61
N LEU A 194 15.04 -19.25 7.09
CA LEU A 194 15.53 -18.98 5.72
C LEU A 194 16.97 -19.44 5.53
N ARG A 195 17.85 -19.14 6.48
CA ARG A 195 19.26 -19.60 6.46
C ARG A 195 19.38 -21.12 6.46
N ARG A 196 18.60 -21.80 7.28
CA ARG A 196 18.59 -23.27 7.33
C ARG A 196 18.10 -23.85 6.01
N LYS A 197 17.02 -23.31 5.44
CA LYS A 197 16.45 -23.78 4.17
C LYS A 197 17.38 -23.51 2.98
N ALA A 198 17.98 -22.34 2.92
CA ALA A 198 18.98 -22.03 1.90
C ALA A 198 20.20 -22.97 1.95
N ALA A 199 20.68 -23.30 3.16
CA ALA A 199 21.75 -24.28 3.35
C ALA A 199 21.34 -25.72 2.91
N GLN A 200 20.05 -26.03 2.89
CA GLN A 200 19.48 -27.29 2.39
C GLN A 200 19.23 -27.29 0.88
N GLY A 201 19.54 -26.18 0.18
CA GLY A 201 19.36 -26.05 -1.27
C GLY A 201 18.01 -25.51 -1.71
N VAL A 202 17.14 -25.06 -0.77
CA VAL A 202 15.88 -24.38 -1.11
C VAL A 202 16.20 -23.02 -1.73
N ASP A 203 15.53 -22.64 -2.83
CA ASP A 203 15.69 -21.34 -3.48
C ASP A 203 15.00 -20.25 -2.65
N VAL A 204 15.76 -19.46 -1.91
CA VAL A 204 15.24 -18.39 -1.06
C VAL A 204 15.50 -17.04 -1.72
N ARG A 205 14.41 -16.28 -1.98
CA ARG A 205 14.46 -14.97 -2.60
C ARG A 205 13.73 -13.95 -1.73
N LEU A 206 14.35 -12.80 -1.51
CA LEU A 206 13.82 -11.70 -0.69
C LEU A 206 13.85 -10.39 -1.50
N ILE A 207 12.69 -9.75 -1.62
CA ILE A 207 12.56 -8.34 -2.05
C ILE A 207 12.14 -7.53 -0.82
N TYR A 208 12.78 -6.39 -0.60
CA TYR A 208 12.32 -5.43 0.41
C TYR A 208 12.41 -3.99 -0.11
N ASP A 209 11.49 -3.14 0.31
CA ASP A 209 11.55 -1.71 -0.04
C ASP A 209 12.66 -1.02 0.76
N ASP A 210 13.60 -0.36 0.06
CA ASP A 210 14.78 0.26 0.68
C ASP A 210 14.38 1.45 1.58
N PHE A 211 13.33 2.20 1.22
CA PHE A 211 12.84 3.31 2.04
C PHE A 211 12.12 2.83 3.30
N GLY A 212 11.21 1.86 3.15
CA GLY A 212 10.47 1.29 4.26
C GLY A 212 11.37 0.63 5.30
N SER A 213 12.49 0.04 4.86
CA SER A 213 13.44 -0.70 5.69
C SER A 213 14.69 0.10 6.10
N LEU A 214 14.81 1.37 5.67
CA LEU A 214 16.02 2.20 5.79
C LEU A 214 16.58 2.32 7.21
N LEU A 215 15.71 2.44 8.20
CA LEU A 215 16.08 2.56 9.62
C LEU A 215 16.08 1.22 10.36
N GLY A 216 15.61 0.16 9.71
CA GLY A 216 15.40 -1.16 10.32
C GLY A 216 16.54 -2.15 10.08
N LEU A 217 17.33 -1.93 9.04
CA LEU A 217 18.35 -2.88 8.59
C LEU A 217 19.77 -2.31 8.69
N PRO A 218 20.80 -3.16 8.93
CA PRO A 218 22.19 -2.75 8.85
C PRO A 218 22.60 -2.52 7.39
N SER A 219 23.60 -1.67 7.15
CA SER A 219 24.07 -1.30 5.80
C SER A 219 24.66 -2.46 4.99
N ASP A 220 25.08 -3.53 5.65
CA ASP A 220 25.61 -4.75 5.05
C ASP A 220 24.58 -5.87 4.88
N PHE A 221 23.29 -5.57 5.06
CA PHE A 221 22.21 -6.56 5.08
C PHE A 221 22.18 -7.43 3.82
N VAL A 222 22.20 -6.83 2.63
CA VAL A 222 22.20 -7.56 1.36
C VAL A 222 23.41 -8.52 1.28
N ILE A 223 24.60 -8.03 1.66
CA ILE A 223 25.84 -8.85 1.65
C ILE A 223 25.71 -10.04 2.61
N ARG A 224 25.09 -9.84 3.78
CA ARG A 224 24.85 -10.92 4.76
C ARG A 224 23.86 -11.96 4.25
N MET A 225 22.80 -11.53 3.55
CA MET A 225 21.81 -12.44 2.95
C MET A 225 22.44 -13.27 1.82
N GLU A 226 23.14 -12.61 0.88
CA GLU A 226 23.80 -13.30 -0.24
C GLU A 226 24.86 -14.31 0.24
N LYS A 227 25.64 -13.97 1.30
CA LYS A 227 26.58 -14.92 1.93
C LYS A 227 25.90 -16.12 2.55
N ALA A 228 24.63 -15.99 2.93
CA ALA A 228 23.82 -17.09 3.44
C ALA A 228 23.04 -17.83 2.34
N HIS A 229 23.37 -17.61 1.06
CA HIS A 229 22.67 -18.14 -0.10
C HIS A 229 21.19 -17.71 -0.20
N ILE A 230 20.82 -16.60 0.46
CA ILE A 230 19.52 -15.95 0.35
C ILE A 230 19.68 -14.82 -0.68
N ARG A 231 19.09 -14.98 -1.86
CA ARG A 231 19.13 -13.94 -2.90
C ARG A 231 18.29 -12.74 -2.47
N CYS A 232 18.83 -11.53 -2.56
CA CYS A 232 18.21 -10.35 -1.96
C CYS A 232 18.24 -9.15 -2.91
N ILE A 233 17.09 -8.46 -3.04
CA ILE A 233 16.92 -7.24 -3.84
C ILE A 233 16.35 -6.12 -2.98
N PRO A 234 17.07 -4.98 -2.80
CA PRO A 234 16.46 -3.74 -2.32
C PRO A 234 15.66 -3.09 -3.46
N PHE A 235 14.34 -2.96 -3.27
CA PHE A 235 13.48 -2.30 -4.25
C PHE A 235 13.65 -0.79 -4.17
N ASN A 236 13.81 -0.14 -5.34
CA ASN A 236 13.91 1.30 -5.53
C ASN A 236 14.82 1.98 -4.49
N PRO A 237 16.16 1.72 -4.53
CA PRO A 237 17.12 2.20 -3.55
C PRO A 237 17.08 3.71 -3.36
N VAL A 238 17.16 4.15 -2.10
CA VAL A 238 17.14 5.57 -1.73
C VAL A 238 18.45 6.23 -2.13
N VAL A 239 18.36 7.17 -3.06
CA VAL A 239 19.49 8.05 -3.44
C VAL A 239 19.30 9.43 -2.83
N PRO A 240 20.37 10.11 -2.35
CA PRO A 240 20.27 11.43 -1.70
C PRO A 240 20.06 12.56 -2.71
N LEU A 241 19.04 12.47 -3.55
CA LEU A 241 18.63 13.50 -4.52
C LEU A 241 17.11 13.62 -4.47
N VAL A 242 16.57 14.83 -4.66
CA VAL A 242 15.12 15.02 -4.80
C VAL A 242 14.70 14.41 -6.12
N SER A 243 14.09 13.25 -6.05
CA SER A 243 13.51 12.58 -7.20
C SER A 243 12.11 12.11 -6.86
N LEU A 244 11.13 12.44 -7.71
CA LEU A 244 9.76 11.92 -7.59
C LEU A 244 9.67 10.40 -7.78
N VAL A 245 10.68 9.81 -8.41
CA VAL A 245 10.87 8.35 -8.51
C VAL A 245 10.87 7.69 -7.13
N MET A 246 11.32 8.41 -6.10
CA MET A 246 11.30 7.93 -4.72
C MET A 246 9.90 7.77 -4.12
N ASN A 247 8.85 8.28 -4.76
CA ASN A 247 7.47 8.13 -4.29
C ASN A 247 6.86 6.77 -4.61
N HIS A 248 7.35 6.09 -5.66
CA HIS A 248 6.86 4.77 -6.05
C HIS A 248 7.54 3.70 -5.20
N ARG A 249 6.79 3.13 -4.24
CA ARG A 249 7.29 2.16 -3.27
C ARG A 249 6.58 0.84 -3.40
N ASP A 250 7.29 -0.22 -3.10
CA ASP A 250 6.70 -1.54 -3.00
C ASP A 250 6.09 -1.73 -1.60
N HIS A 251 4.77 -1.55 -1.52
CA HIS A 251 4.05 -1.68 -0.26
C HIS A 251 3.40 -3.05 -0.09
N ARG A 252 3.64 -3.99 -1.01
CA ARG A 252 3.15 -5.36 -0.92
C ARG A 252 3.78 -6.11 0.25
N LYS A 253 3.08 -7.10 0.77
CA LYS A 253 3.55 -8.07 1.75
C LYS A 253 3.13 -9.43 1.22
N ILE A 254 4.07 -10.13 0.64
CA ILE A 254 3.84 -11.43 -0.01
C ILE A 254 4.83 -12.45 0.53
N VAL A 255 4.33 -13.60 0.92
CA VAL A 255 5.16 -14.80 1.13
C VAL A 255 4.60 -15.89 0.25
N VAL A 256 5.46 -16.61 -0.46
CA VAL A 256 5.09 -17.80 -1.21
C VAL A 256 6.01 -18.95 -0.80
N VAL A 257 5.42 -20.10 -0.50
CA VAL A 257 6.13 -21.33 -0.13
C VAL A 257 5.77 -22.42 -1.13
N ASP A 258 6.75 -22.89 -1.89
CA ASP A 258 6.66 -23.99 -2.87
C ASP A 258 5.52 -23.84 -3.90
N GLY A 259 5.01 -22.61 -4.13
CA GLY A 259 3.85 -22.33 -4.97
C GLY A 259 2.52 -22.85 -4.42
N ASN A 260 2.50 -23.47 -3.24
CA ASN A 260 1.33 -24.10 -2.66
C ASN A 260 0.68 -23.29 -1.55
N VAL A 261 1.47 -22.46 -0.85
CA VAL A 261 0.98 -21.60 0.25
C VAL A 261 1.43 -20.17 -0.02
N ALA A 262 0.52 -19.21 0.20
CA ALA A 262 0.86 -17.79 0.19
C ALA A 262 0.26 -17.05 1.36
N TYR A 263 0.90 -15.92 1.73
CA TYR A 263 0.41 -14.98 2.74
C TYR A 263 0.40 -13.57 2.15
N THR A 264 -0.62 -12.79 2.51
CA THR A 264 -0.66 -11.35 2.33
C THR A 264 -1.45 -10.68 3.45
N GLY A 265 -1.42 -9.35 3.50
CA GLY A 265 -2.13 -8.54 4.49
C GLY A 265 -1.44 -7.23 4.82
N GLY A 266 -1.74 -6.67 6.00
CA GLY A 266 -1.09 -5.46 6.49
C GLY A 266 0.23 -5.71 7.22
N VAL A 267 0.51 -6.96 7.64
CA VAL A 267 1.62 -7.34 8.52
C VAL A 267 2.96 -7.27 7.79
N ASN A 268 3.89 -6.44 8.29
CA ASN A 268 5.30 -6.44 7.87
C ASN A 268 6.16 -7.30 8.81
N LEU A 269 7.46 -7.43 8.53
CA LEU A 269 8.39 -8.20 9.36
C LEU A 269 9.13 -7.30 10.36
N ALA A 270 8.42 -6.89 11.43
CA ALA A 270 8.95 -6.11 12.54
C ALA A 270 8.17 -6.41 13.82
N ASP A 271 8.80 -6.19 14.98
CA ASP A 271 8.31 -6.61 16.29
C ASP A 271 6.98 -5.98 16.72
N GLU A 272 6.69 -4.77 16.25
CA GLU A 272 5.41 -4.11 16.51
C GLU A 272 4.22 -4.88 15.92
N TYR A 273 4.39 -5.58 14.79
CA TYR A 273 3.30 -6.32 14.13
C TYR A 273 2.89 -7.60 14.86
N ILE A 274 3.74 -8.10 15.74
CA ILE A 274 3.43 -9.24 16.64
C ILE A 274 3.33 -8.80 18.11
N ASN A 275 3.19 -7.50 18.35
CA ASN A 275 3.11 -6.88 19.67
C ASN A 275 4.26 -7.26 20.64
N ALA A 276 5.42 -7.68 20.10
CA ALA A 276 6.64 -7.89 20.86
C ALA A 276 7.30 -6.56 21.26
N GLU A 277 6.99 -5.47 20.55
CA GLU A 277 7.31 -4.09 20.88
C GLU A 277 6.03 -3.25 20.89
N GLN A 278 5.75 -2.53 21.98
CA GLN A 278 4.61 -1.61 22.06
C GLN A 278 5.02 -0.19 21.67
N ARG A 279 4.87 0.17 20.40
CA ARG A 279 5.27 1.46 19.89
C ARG A 279 4.16 2.51 19.92
N PHE A 280 2.92 2.11 19.62
CA PHE A 280 1.72 2.94 19.57
C PHE A 280 0.53 2.23 20.24
N GLY A 281 0.74 1.68 21.42
CA GLY A 281 -0.19 0.77 22.07
C GLY A 281 -0.27 -0.59 21.37
N TYR A 282 -1.39 -1.28 21.49
CA TYR A 282 -1.61 -2.55 20.80
C TYR A 282 -1.69 -2.33 19.28
N TRP A 283 -0.89 -3.08 18.53
CA TRP A 283 -0.86 -3.05 17.07
C TRP A 283 -1.82 -4.09 16.52
N LYS A 284 -2.98 -3.63 16.00
CA LYS A 284 -3.95 -4.50 15.36
C LYS A 284 -3.74 -4.50 13.87
N ASP A 285 -3.40 -5.66 13.33
CA ASP A 285 -3.29 -5.88 11.90
C ASP A 285 -4.12 -7.10 11.47
N ALA A 286 -4.12 -7.41 10.19
CA ALA A 286 -4.78 -8.59 9.63
C ALA A 286 -3.93 -9.19 8.51
N ALA A 287 -4.08 -10.50 8.34
CA ALA A 287 -3.46 -11.23 7.24
C ALA A 287 -4.39 -12.34 6.74
N ILE A 288 -4.09 -12.85 5.56
CA ILE A 288 -4.74 -14.01 4.98
C ILE A 288 -3.69 -15.00 4.47
N ARG A 289 -3.87 -16.28 4.76
CA ARG A 289 -3.13 -17.41 4.23
C ARG A 289 -3.98 -18.06 3.15
N LEU A 290 -3.36 -18.36 2.03
CA LEU A 290 -3.99 -19.12 0.93
C LEU A 290 -3.23 -20.43 0.73
N GLU A 291 -3.97 -21.47 0.35
CA GLU A 291 -3.41 -22.76 -0.03
C GLU A 291 -4.14 -23.28 -1.27
N GLY A 292 -3.41 -23.53 -2.36
CA GLY A 292 -3.97 -24.02 -3.62
C GLY A 292 -3.78 -23.09 -4.80
N ALA A 293 -4.70 -23.13 -5.76
CA ALA A 293 -4.53 -22.54 -7.10
C ALA A 293 -4.31 -21.02 -7.09
N ALA A 294 -4.98 -20.27 -6.21
CA ALA A 294 -4.84 -18.81 -6.16
C ALA A 294 -3.44 -18.33 -5.72
N VAL A 295 -2.62 -19.20 -5.14
CA VAL A 295 -1.21 -18.90 -4.82
C VAL A 295 -0.43 -18.53 -6.07
N TRP A 296 -0.87 -19.02 -7.24
CA TRP A 296 -0.27 -18.71 -8.52
C TRP A 296 -0.21 -17.20 -8.82
N ASN A 297 -1.27 -16.47 -8.49
CA ASN A 297 -1.27 -15.02 -8.71
C ASN A 297 -0.13 -14.33 -7.94
N PHE A 298 0.08 -14.66 -6.67
CA PHE A 298 1.18 -14.12 -5.88
C PHE A 298 2.55 -14.60 -6.34
N THR A 299 2.64 -15.84 -6.82
CA THR A 299 3.88 -16.38 -7.40
C THR A 299 4.31 -15.58 -8.62
N VAL A 300 3.37 -15.32 -9.54
CA VAL A 300 3.64 -14.52 -10.75
C VAL A 300 3.94 -13.06 -10.40
N MET A 301 3.19 -12.45 -9.44
CA MET A 301 3.48 -11.08 -8.96
C MET A 301 4.92 -10.97 -8.47
N PHE A 302 5.36 -11.89 -7.62
CA PHE A 302 6.72 -11.91 -7.10
C PHE A 302 7.76 -12.11 -8.21
N LEU A 303 7.56 -13.07 -9.10
CA LEU A 303 8.51 -13.39 -10.18
C LEU A 303 8.63 -12.23 -11.18
N ASN A 304 7.53 -11.54 -11.50
CA ASN A 304 7.55 -10.33 -12.32
C ASN A 304 8.39 -9.23 -11.68
N ALA A 305 8.16 -8.96 -10.39
CA ALA A 305 8.96 -7.99 -9.63
C ALA A 305 10.44 -8.40 -9.58
N TRP A 306 10.72 -9.69 -9.32
CA TRP A 306 12.08 -10.23 -9.29
C TRP A 306 12.80 -10.06 -10.62
N ASN A 307 12.19 -10.52 -11.70
CA ASN A 307 12.79 -10.51 -13.03
C ASN A 307 12.99 -9.11 -13.61
N ALA A 308 12.23 -8.13 -13.16
CA ALA A 308 12.43 -6.72 -13.54
C ALA A 308 13.79 -6.18 -13.07
N PHE A 309 14.34 -6.69 -11.95
CA PHE A 309 15.61 -6.22 -11.39
C PHE A 309 16.74 -7.24 -11.53
N ARG A 310 16.42 -8.51 -11.45
CA ARG A 310 17.38 -9.62 -11.54
C ARG A 310 16.82 -10.74 -12.43
N PRO A 311 16.83 -10.57 -13.77
CA PRO A 311 16.28 -11.56 -14.69
C PRO A 311 16.93 -12.92 -14.48
N LEU A 312 16.11 -13.92 -14.18
CA LEU A 312 16.56 -15.26 -13.87
C LEU A 312 15.70 -16.32 -14.56
N GLU A 313 14.39 -16.10 -14.61
CA GLU A 313 13.42 -17.07 -15.10
C GLU A 313 12.82 -16.63 -16.44
N THR A 314 12.69 -17.54 -17.37
CA THR A 314 11.96 -17.37 -18.64
C THR A 314 10.67 -18.19 -18.67
N ASP A 315 10.55 -19.18 -17.80
CA ASP A 315 9.41 -20.07 -17.65
C ASP A 315 9.02 -20.15 -16.15
N TYR A 316 7.78 -19.80 -15.82
CA TYR A 316 7.28 -19.80 -14.44
C TYR A 316 6.59 -21.13 -14.06
N THR A 317 6.38 -22.05 -15.00
CA THR A 317 5.63 -23.31 -14.78
C THR A 317 6.24 -24.17 -13.67
N ALA A 318 7.57 -24.11 -13.47
CA ALA A 318 8.26 -24.80 -12.37
C ALA A 318 7.83 -24.35 -10.98
N PHE A 319 7.23 -23.16 -10.86
CA PHE A 319 6.76 -22.54 -9.60
C PHE A 319 5.24 -22.69 -9.40
N ALA A 320 4.55 -23.36 -10.33
CA ALA A 320 3.12 -23.53 -10.27
C ALA A 320 2.67 -24.39 -9.07
N PRO A 321 1.45 -24.14 -8.54
CA PRO A 321 0.89 -24.96 -7.46
C PRO A 321 0.84 -26.44 -7.83
N THR A 322 1.26 -27.28 -6.92
CA THR A 322 1.25 -28.75 -7.10
C THR A 322 0.27 -29.44 -6.16
N ARG A 323 -0.31 -28.71 -5.19
CA ARG A 323 -1.28 -29.22 -4.22
C ARG A 323 -2.53 -28.36 -4.27
N LEU A 324 -3.69 -29.00 -4.37
CA LEU A 324 -4.99 -28.37 -4.32
C LEU A 324 -5.75 -28.84 -3.07
N PRO A 325 -6.55 -27.96 -2.42
CA PRO A 325 -7.34 -28.35 -1.27
C PRO A 325 -8.46 -29.33 -1.67
N ALA A 326 -8.81 -30.22 -0.75
CA ALA A 326 -9.88 -31.20 -0.98
C ALA A 326 -11.28 -30.59 -1.03
N VAL A 327 -11.48 -29.40 -0.46
CA VAL A 327 -12.77 -28.71 -0.36
C VAL A 327 -12.67 -27.33 -1.00
N GLN A 328 -13.62 -27.03 -1.87
CA GLN A 328 -13.80 -25.70 -2.45
C GLN A 328 -14.61 -24.82 -1.48
N ASP A 329 -14.12 -23.59 -1.23
CA ASP A 329 -14.75 -22.63 -0.33
C ASP A 329 -14.86 -21.26 -1.02
N GLY A 330 -15.89 -21.09 -1.82
CA GLY A 330 -16.14 -19.89 -2.59
C GLY A 330 -15.11 -19.65 -3.71
N VAL A 331 -14.83 -18.39 -3.99
CA VAL A 331 -13.84 -17.94 -5.00
C VAL A 331 -12.85 -16.99 -4.36
N VAL A 332 -11.57 -17.19 -4.67
CA VAL A 332 -10.44 -16.39 -4.17
C VAL A 332 -9.73 -15.76 -5.36
N GLN A 333 -9.51 -14.45 -5.32
CA GLN A 333 -8.88 -13.71 -6.41
C GLN A 333 -7.84 -12.72 -5.86
N PRO A 334 -6.58 -13.14 -5.69
CA PRO A 334 -5.50 -12.23 -5.39
C PRO A 334 -5.24 -11.30 -6.57
N TYR A 335 -5.03 -10.01 -6.30
CA TYR A 335 -4.73 -9.01 -7.30
C TYR A 335 -3.67 -8.03 -6.79
N ALA A 336 -2.97 -7.37 -7.71
CA ALA A 336 -2.09 -6.25 -7.40
C ALA A 336 -2.60 -4.99 -8.06
N ASP A 337 -2.25 -3.86 -7.48
CA ASP A 337 -2.40 -2.53 -8.05
C ASP A 337 -1.01 -1.94 -8.32
N SER A 338 -0.87 -1.20 -9.39
CA SER A 338 0.42 -0.74 -9.88
C SER A 338 0.36 0.73 -10.31
N PRO A 339 1.33 1.55 -9.90
CA PRO A 339 1.41 2.94 -10.38
C PRO A 339 1.97 3.05 -11.81
N LEU A 340 2.20 1.92 -12.50
CA LEU A 340 2.83 1.88 -13.83
C LEU A 340 1.83 2.02 -14.97
N ASP A 341 0.56 1.73 -14.73
CA ASP A 341 -0.55 1.87 -15.66
C ASP A 341 -1.48 3.01 -15.22
N GLU A 342 -2.55 3.22 -15.97
CA GLU A 342 -3.54 4.28 -15.72
C GLU A 342 -4.82 3.73 -15.08
N GLU A 343 -4.87 2.42 -14.79
CA GLU A 343 -6.04 1.76 -14.20
C GLU A 343 -5.98 1.78 -12.67
N PRO A 344 -6.85 2.51 -11.96
CA PRO A 344 -6.90 2.53 -10.50
C PRO A 344 -7.64 1.30 -9.97
N LEU A 345 -7.04 0.11 -10.15
CA LEU A 345 -7.69 -1.17 -9.90
C LEU A 345 -8.23 -1.29 -8.47
N ALA A 346 -7.41 -0.92 -7.48
CA ALA A 346 -7.79 -1.02 -6.08
C ALA A 346 -8.92 -0.04 -5.72
N GLU A 347 -8.86 1.20 -6.19
CA GLU A 347 -9.92 2.18 -5.95
C GLU A 347 -11.23 1.71 -6.56
N THR A 348 -11.20 1.22 -7.80
CA THR A 348 -12.39 0.72 -8.50
C THR A 348 -13.00 -0.49 -7.78
N VAL A 349 -12.18 -1.43 -7.28
CA VAL A 349 -12.64 -2.55 -6.44
C VAL A 349 -13.39 -2.05 -5.21
N TYR A 350 -12.85 -1.05 -4.50
CA TYR A 350 -13.48 -0.51 -3.30
C TYR A 350 -14.75 0.28 -3.60
N LEU A 351 -14.77 1.04 -4.69
CA LEU A 351 -15.95 1.75 -5.17
C LEU A 351 -17.07 0.79 -5.57
N ASP A 352 -16.73 -0.31 -6.24
CA ASP A 352 -17.68 -1.32 -6.65
C ASP A 352 -18.32 -2.01 -5.43
N ILE A 353 -17.53 -2.42 -4.43
CA ILE A 353 -18.03 -2.99 -3.17
C ILE A 353 -19.02 -2.04 -2.48
N LEU A 354 -18.68 -0.74 -2.38
CA LEU A 354 -19.54 0.28 -1.77
C LEU A 354 -20.83 0.51 -2.58
N SER A 355 -20.74 0.49 -3.91
CA SER A 355 -21.88 0.74 -4.79
C SER A 355 -22.90 -0.40 -4.74
N GLN A 356 -22.42 -1.64 -4.58
CA GLN A 356 -23.24 -2.85 -4.59
C GLN A 356 -23.75 -3.27 -3.21
N ALA A 357 -23.22 -2.67 -2.14
CA ALA A 357 -23.61 -2.97 -0.77
C ALA A 357 -25.10 -2.72 -0.53
N GLN A 358 -25.78 -3.66 0.14
CA GLN A 358 -27.21 -3.64 0.43
C GLN A 358 -27.52 -3.55 1.93
N ARG A 359 -26.74 -4.22 2.79
CA ARG A 359 -26.96 -4.30 4.24
C ARG A 359 -25.89 -3.60 5.02
N TYR A 360 -24.62 -3.90 4.78
CA TYR A 360 -23.49 -3.33 5.51
C TYR A 360 -22.20 -3.36 4.70
N VAL A 361 -21.31 -2.42 5.01
CA VAL A 361 -19.89 -2.42 4.66
C VAL A 361 -19.09 -2.01 5.89
N TYR A 362 -18.18 -2.87 6.35
CA TYR A 362 -17.26 -2.57 7.44
C TYR A 362 -15.84 -2.50 6.89
N ILE A 363 -15.11 -1.46 7.28
CA ILE A 363 -13.80 -1.14 6.71
C ILE A 363 -12.79 -0.90 7.82
N TYR A 364 -11.69 -1.63 7.79
CA TYR A 364 -10.47 -1.32 8.53
C TYR A 364 -9.53 -0.54 7.64
N THR A 365 -9.02 0.58 8.12
CA THR A 365 -7.95 1.33 7.43
C THR A 365 -7.16 2.18 8.43
N PRO A 366 -5.81 2.22 8.33
CA PRO A 366 -5.01 3.08 9.21
C PRO A 366 -5.12 4.57 8.88
N TYR A 367 -5.46 4.89 7.63
CA TYR A 367 -5.52 6.25 7.13
C TYR A 367 -6.79 6.47 6.30
N LEU A 368 -7.31 7.70 6.36
CA LEU A 368 -8.43 8.15 5.54
C LEU A 368 -8.02 9.47 4.87
N ALA A 369 -7.54 9.37 3.64
CA ALA A 369 -7.12 10.48 2.80
C ALA A 369 -7.41 10.16 1.34
N VAL A 370 -8.68 10.29 0.94
CA VAL A 370 -9.24 9.79 -0.33
C VAL A 370 -9.84 10.91 -1.17
N GLY A 371 -10.05 10.62 -2.45
CA GLY A 371 -10.73 11.49 -3.40
C GLY A 371 -12.22 11.66 -3.13
N GLU A 372 -12.84 12.61 -3.84
CA GLU A 372 -14.28 12.88 -3.71
C GLU A 372 -15.11 11.67 -4.17
N GLU A 373 -14.63 10.89 -5.14
CA GLU A 373 -15.28 9.68 -5.65
C GLU A 373 -15.52 8.67 -4.52
N MET A 374 -14.47 8.39 -3.73
CA MET A 374 -14.55 7.47 -2.60
C MET A 374 -15.41 8.05 -1.45
N LEU A 375 -15.28 9.36 -1.17
CA LEU A 375 -16.11 10.03 -0.17
C LEU A 375 -17.59 9.99 -0.55
N ASP A 376 -17.91 10.19 -1.82
CA ASP A 376 -19.29 10.16 -2.30
C ASP A 376 -19.83 8.73 -2.32
N ALA A 377 -19.03 7.72 -2.65
CA ALA A 377 -19.43 6.32 -2.55
C ALA A 377 -19.79 5.93 -1.11
N LEU A 378 -18.97 6.29 -0.11
CA LEU A 378 -19.24 6.08 1.31
C LEU A 378 -20.53 6.77 1.77
N LYS A 379 -20.69 8.07 1.42
CA LYS A 379 -21.87 8.85 1.74
C LYS A 379 -23.15 8.28 1.10
N ASN A 380 -23.05 7.88 -0.18
CA ASN A 380 -24.18 7.34 -0.92
C ASN A 380 -24.61 5.97 -0.40
N ALA A 381 -23.66 5.08 -0.06
CA ALA A 381 -23.98 3.82 0.59
C ALA A 381 -24.76 4.05 1.90
N ALA A 382 -24.26 4.91 2.78
CA ALA A 382 -24.93 5.22 4.06
C ALA A 382 -26.32 5.85 3.85
N LYS A 383 -26.48 6.78 2.89
CA LYS A 383 -27.77 7.41 2.57
C LYS A 383 -28.78 6.43 1.97
N ARG A 384 -28.34 5.36 1.31
CA ARG A 384 -29.21 4.26 0.85
C ARG A 384 -29.66 3.34 1.99
N GLY A 385 -29.20 3.57 3.23
CA GLY A 385 -29.54 2.75 4.40
C GLY A 385 -28.55 1.62 4.69
N VAL A 386 -27.41 1.55 4.00
CA VAL A 386 -26.35 0.60 4.29
C VAL A 386 -25.64 0.99 5.59
N ASP A 387 -25.41 0.04 6.50
CA ASP A 387 -24.61 0.24 7.71
C ASP A 387 -23.12 0.32 7.34
N VAL A 388 -22.65 1.55 7.09
CA VAL A 388 -21.24 1.79 6.73
C VAL A 388 -20.45 2.14 7.98
N ARG A 389 -19.45 1.32 8.32
CA ARG A 389 -18.57 1.53 9.48
C ARG A 389 -17.12 1.63 9.06
N LEU A 390 -16.47 2.72 9.45
CA LEU A 390 -15.03 2.94 9.32
C LEU A 390 -14.37 2.76 10.68
N ILE A 391 -13.38 1.91 10.76
CA ILE A 391 -12.61 1.66 11.97
C ILE A 391 -11.17 2.09 11.70
N LEU A 392 -10.70 3.10 12.46
CA LEU A 392 -9.41 3.76 12.32
C LEU A 392 -8.60 3.64 13.62
N PRO A 393 -7.30 3.99 13.63
CA PRO A 393 -6.50 4.01 14.84
C PRO A 393 -7.00 5.03 15.86
N GLY A 394 -6.95 4.69 17.15
CA GLY A 394 -7.14 5.65 18.25
C GLY A 394 -5.85 6.32 18.68
N ILE A 395 -4.71 5.62 18.55
CA ILE A 395 -3.37 6.16 18.80
C ILE A 395 -2.63 6.25 17.47
N PRO A 396 -2.30 7.45 16.95
CA PRO A 396 -1.70 7.60 15.64
C PRO A 396 -0.18 7.37 15.63
N ASP A 397 0.33 6.82 14.53
CA ASP A 397 1.75 6.78 14.20
C ASP A 397 2.26 8.14 13.68
N LYS A 398 1.42 8.88 12.94
CA LYS A 398 1.71 10.18 12.32
C LYS A 398 0.62 11.19 12.64
N LYS A 399 0.91 12.15 13.52
CA LYS A 399 -0.08 13.13 14.03
C LYS A 399 -0.73 13.98 12.92
N LEU A 400 0.02 14.36 11.87
CA LEU A 400 -0.51 15.18 10.76
C LEU A 400 -1.47 14.37 9.88
N VAL A 401 -1.12 13.12 9.56
CA VAL A 401 -1.98 12.22 8.78
C VAL A 401 -3.26 11.88 9.56
N PHE A 402 -3.15 11.67 10.86
CA PHE A 402 -4.31 11.46 11.72
C PHE A 402 -5.25 12.66 11.74
N ARG A 403 -4.69 13.89 11.84
CA ARG A 403 -5.48 15.11 11.74
C ARG A 403 -6.16 15.24 10.37
N LEU A 404 -5.43 14.94 9.29
CA LEU A 404 -5.99 14.89 7.94
C LEU A 404 -7.16 13.91 7.88
N SER A 405 -7.01 12.66 8.35
CA SER A 405 -8.08 11.66 8.40
C SER A 405 -9.31 12.18 9.14
N ARG A 406 -9.13 12.79 10.33
CA ARG A 406 -10.22 13.36 11.12
C ARG A 406 -10.94 14.54 10.43
N SER A 407 -10.26 15.25 9.53
CA SER A 407 -10.89 16.33 8.76
C SER A 407 -12.02 15.82 7.84
N TYR A 408 -11.98 14.55 7.42
CA TYR A 408 -13.01 13.90 6.59
C TYR A 408 -14.20 13.38 7.41
N TYR A 409 -14.12 13.31 8.76
CA TYR A 409 -15.14 12.66 9.57
C TYR A 409 -16.50 13.39 9.52
N LEU A 410 -16.50 14.71 9.67
CA LEU A 410 -17.76 15.47 9.77
C LEU A 410 -18.70 15.31 8.56
N PRO A 411 -18.23 15.41 7.30
CA PRO A 411 -19.10 15.16 6.14
C PRO A 411 -19.61 13.72 6.06
N LEU A 412 -18.82 12.73 6.44
CA LEU A 412 -19.20 11.33 6.48
C LEU A 412 -20.26 11.06 7.56
N LEU A 413 -20.05 11.56 8.79
CA LEU A 413 -20.99 11.45 9.89
C LEU A 413 -22.34 12.14 9.58
N ARG A 414 -22.33 13.25 8.83
CA ARG A 414 -23.56 13.91 8.37
C ARG A 414 -24.35 13.05 7.39
N ALA A 415 -23.67 12.23 6.60
CA ALA A 415 -24.30 11.32 5.65
C ALA A 415 -24.81 10.01 6.29
N GLY A 416 -24.45 9.73 7.55
CA GLY A 416 -24.85 8.52 8.26
C GLY A 416 -23.77 7.44 8.36
N VAL A 417 -22.57 7.70 7.85
CA VAL A 417 -21.43 6.80 8.07
C VAL A 417 -21.05 6.81 9.54
N ARG A 418 -20.81 5.65 10.13
CA ARG A 418 -20.37 5.48 11.52
C ARG A 418 -18.86 5.34 11.56
N ILE A 419 -18.19 6.09 12.42
CA ILE A 419 -16.73 6.13 12.52
C ILE A 419 -16.31 5.74 13.94
N TYR A 420 -15.32 4.86 14.00
CA TYR A 420 -14.80 4.27 15.23
C TYR A 420 -13.28 4.45 15.30
N GLU A 421 -12.77 4.89 16.45
CA GLU A 421 -11.33 4.94 16.74
C GLU A 421 -10.96 3.82 17.71
N PHE A 422 -10.07 2.91 17.30
CA PHE A 422 -9.59 1.78 18.09
C PHE A 422 -8.73 2.27 19.25
N THR A 423 -9.29 2.28 20.46
CA THR A 423 -8.65 2.91 21.63
C THR A 423 -7.44 2.18 22.19
N PRO A 424 -7.28 0.83 22.08
CA PRO A 424 -6.11 0.15 22.63
C PRO A 424 -4.79 0.53 21.93
N GLY A 425 -4.85 1.05 20.68
CA GLY A 425 -3.62 1.36 19.97
C GLY A 425 -3.78 1.75 18.51
N PHE A 426 -2.84 1.26 17.70
CA PHE A 426 -2.77 1.54 16.27
C PHE A 426 -3.40 0.40 15.46
N LEU A 427 -4.52 0.68 14.81
CA LEU A 427 -5.16 -0.24 13.88
C LEU A 427 -4.52 -0.06 12.50
N HIS A 428 -3.82 -1.09 12.03
CA HIS A 428 -3.10 -1.07 10.74
C HIS A 428 -3.69 -2.04 9.70
N ALA A 429 -4.73 -2.80 10.03
CA ALA A 429 -5.41 -3.69 9.08
C ALA A 429 -6.04 -2.91 7.92
N LYS A 430 -6.04 -3.50 6.72
CA LYS A 430 -6.69 -2.99 5.52
C LYS A 430 -7.63 -4.08 5.01
N CYS A 431 -8.88 -3.97 5.43
CA CYS A 431 -9.87 -4.97 5.13
C CYS A 431 -11.22 -4.32 4.81
N TYR A 432 -11.94 -4.93 3.90
CA TYR A 432 -13.32 -4.61 3.58
C TYR A 432 -14.15 -5.88 3.72
N VAL A 433 -15.33 -5.78 4.32
CA VAL A 433 -16.30 -6.87 4.34
C VAL A 433 -17.69 -6.31 4.11
N SER A 434 -18.43 -6.90 3.16
CA SER A 434 -19.75 -6.45 2.75
C SER A 434 -20.71 -7.64 2.59
N ASP A 435 -21.88 -7.53 3.22
CA ASP A 435 -23.08 -8.33 3.02
C ASP A 435 -22.89 -9.85 3.19
N ASP A 436 -21.85 -10.33 3.85
CA ASP A 436 -21.42 -11.73 3.90
C ASP A 436 -21.11 -12.33 2.51
N ARG A 437 -20.94 -11.49 1.50
CA ARG A 437 -20.80 -11.86 0.10
C ARG A 437 -19.38 -11.64 -0.44
N VAL A 438 -18.78 -10.51 -0.09
CA VAL A 438 -17.45 -10.11 -0.58
C VAL A 438 -16.60 -9.57 0.55
N ALA A 439 -15.31 -9.88 0.51
CA ALA A 439 -14.31 -9.26 1.38
C ALA A 439 -13.00 -9.02 0.64
N VAL A 440 -12.22 -8.06 1.13
CA VAL A 440 -10.84 -7.82 0.72
C VAL A 440 -9.95 -7.83 1.95
N VAL A 441 -8.81 -8.51 1.86
CA VAL A 441 -7.71 -8.46 2.84
C VAL A 441 -6.43 -8.20 2.07
N GLY A 442 -5.68 -7.16 2.45
CA GLY A 442 -4.47 -6.82 1.70
C GLY A 442 -3.61 -5.73 2.33
N SER A 443 -2.79 -5.11 1.48
CA SER A 443 -1.86 -4.06 1.89
C SER A 443 -2.39 -2.63 1.63
N ILE A 444 -3.52 -2.48 0.92
CA ILE A 444 -4.02 -1.25 0.31
C ILE A 444 -4.75 -0.38 1.32
N ASN A 445 -4.17 0.76 1.70
CA ASN A 445 -4.82 1.75 2.56
C ASN A 445 -5.85 2.61 1.79
N MET A 446 -6.75 3.27 2.53
CA MET A 446 -7.60 4.34 2.00
C MET A 446 -6.85 5.68 2.00
N ASP A 447 -5.76 5.75 1.24
CA ASP A 447 -4.99 6.99 1.05
C ASP A 447 -4.44 7.09 -0.39
N TYR A 448 -4.10 8.33 -0.80
CA TYR A 448 -3.62 8.60 -2.15
C TYR A 448 -2.33 7.85 -2.51
N ARG A 449 -1.45 7.57 -1.53
CA ARG A 449 -0.21 6.85 -1.82
C ARG A 449 -0.49 5.40 -2.19
N SER A 450 -1.33 4.73 -1.42
CA SER A 450 -1.71 3.35 -1.69
C SER A 450 -2.51 3.22 -2.99
N LEU A 451 -3.45 4.14 -3.24
CA LEU A 451 -4.34 4.05 -4.40
C LEU A 451 -3.70 4.48 -5.73
N PHE A 452 -2.58 5.27 -5.71
CA PHE A 452 -2.06 5.85 -6.95
C PHE A 452 -0.54 5.85 -7.11
N LEU A 453 0.24 5.56 -6.04
CA LEU A 453 1.70 5.74 -6.08
C LEU A 453 2.48 4.48 -5.70
N HIS A 454 1.87 3.55 -4.95
CA HIS A 454 2.55 2.36 -4.46
C HIS A 454 2.16 1.13 -5.30
N PHE A 455 3.08 0.16 -5.33
CA PHE A 455 2.72 -1.21 -5.68
C PHE A 455 2.03 -1.83 -4.47
N GLU A 456 0.82 -2.29 -4.65
CA GLU A 456 -0.02 -2.85 -3.60
C GLU A 456 -0.56 -4.21 -4.02
N CYS A 457 -1.10 -4.98 -3.06
CA CYS A 457 -1.83 -6.21 -3.37
C CYS A 457 -2.97 -6.45 -2.39
N GLY A 458 -3.96 -7.19 -2.83
CA GLY A 458 -5.10 -7.62 -2.03
C GLY A 458 -5.61 -8.98 -2.48
N THR A 459 -6.40 -9.58 -1.64
CA THR A 459 -7.14 -10.80 -1.93
C THR A 459 -8.63 -10.54 -1.83
N LEU A 460 -9.33 -10.65 -2.95
CA LEU A 460 -10.78 -10.69 -3.00
C LEU A 460 -11.26 -12.08 -2.64
N LEU A 461 -12.26 -12.13 -1.77
CA LEU A 461 -12.99 -13.32 -1.38
C LEU A 461 -14.44 -13.15 -1.80
N PHE A 462 -15.00 -14.12 -2.50
CA PHE A 462 -16.42 -14.17 -2.88
C PHE A 462 -17.06 -15.43 -2.32
N HIS A 463 -18.15 -15.26 -1.56
CA HIS A 463 -18.91 -16.36 -0.94
C HIS A 463 -18.04 -17.38 -0.17
N ASN A 464 -16.96 -16.89 0.43
CA ASN A 464 -15.97 -17.68 1.16
C ASN A 464 -16.26 -17.65 2.67
N SER A 465 -16.03 -18.74 3.37
CA SER A 465 -16.28 -18.86 4.82
C SER A 465 -15.49 -17.84 5.65
N GLN A 466 -14.32 -17.39 5.17
CA GLN A 466 -13.47 -16.42 5.86
C GLN A 466 -14.05 -15.00 5.87
N ILE A 467 -15.04 -14.70 5.04
CA ILE A 467 -15.81 -13.45 5.10
C ILE A 467 -16.52 -13.34 6.47
N ALA A 468 -17.10 -14.44 6.95
CA ALA A 468 -17.71 -14.48 8.27
C ALA A 468 -16.68 -14.35 9.41
N ALA A 469 -15.46 -14.88 9.23
CA ALA A 469 -14.38 -14.71 10.20
C ALA A 469 -13.95 -13.26 10.32
N LEU A 470 -13.75 -12.56 9.20
CA LEU A 470 -13.44 -11.14 9.17
C LEU A 470 -14.59 -10.29 9.77
N ARG A 471 -15.85 -10.56 9.43
CA ARG A 471 -16.99 -9.88 10.04
C ARG A 471 -16.99 -10.03 11.56
N LYS A 472 -16.82 -11.26 12.07
CA LYS A 472 -16.73 -11.51 13.51
C LYS A 472 -15.56 -10.78 14.17
N ASP A 473 -14.42 -10.65 13.49
CA ASP A 473 -13.29 -9.85 13.99
C ASP A 473 -13.67 -8.37 14.13
N VAL A 474 -14.36 -7.79 13.14
CA VAL A 474 -14.89 -6.44 13.25
C VAL A 474 -15.85 -6.31 14.44
N GLU A 475 -16.79 -7.22 14.58
CA GLU A 475 -17.77 -7.23 15.69
C GLU A 475 -17.09 -7.33 17.06
N ARG A 476 -15.99 -8.07 17.20
CA ARG A 476 -15.18 -8.17 18.45
C ARG A 476 -14.31 -6.92 18.68
N THR A 477 -13.95 -6.21 17.63
CA THR A 477 -13.11 -5.00 17.72
C THR A 477 -13.94 -3.76 18.08
N LEU A 478 -15.17 -3.65 17.60
CA LEU A 478 -16.04 -2.49 17.83
C LEU A 478 -16.24 -2.13 19.32
N PRO A 479 -16.45 -3.07 20.25
CA PRO A 479 -16.54 -2.76 21.68
C PRO A 479 -15.25 -2.14 22.28
N GLN A 480 -14.11 -2.30 21.61
CA GLN A 480 -12.83 -1.74 22.01
C GLN A 480 -12.58 -0.36 21.37
N CYS A 481 -13.54 0.14 20.59
CA CYS A 481 -13.42 1.41 19.89
C CYS A 481 -14.29 2.48 20.54
N ARG A 482 -13.84 3.72 20.42
CA ARG A 482 -14.66 4.89 20.70
C ARG A 482 -15.43 5.25 19.41
N GLU A 483 -16.75 5.28 19.48
CA GLU A 483 -17.57 5.82 18.39
C GLU A 483 -17.45 7.34 18.36
N ILE A 484 -17.18 7.89 17.18
CA ILE A 484 -16.98 9.33 16.99
C ILE A 484 -18.31 9.99 16.68
N MET A 485 -18.63 11.03 17.44
CA MET A 485 -19.85 11.83 17.26
C MET A 485 -19.55 13.14 16.53
N ARG A 486 -20.59 13.78 15.96
CA ARG A 486 -20.45 15.09 15.29
C ARG A 486 -19.87 16.17 16.20
N SER A 487 -20.12 16.09 17.50
CA SER A 487 -19.57 16.98 18.53
C SER A 487 -18.04 16.89 18.63
N ASP A 488 -17.47 15.71 18.37
CA ASP A 488 -16.01 15.47 18.44
C ASP A 488 -15.25 16.11 17.27
N CYS A 489 -15.98 16.49 16.20
CA CYS A 489 -15.41 17.09 14.99
C CYS A 489 -15.43 18.62 15.00
N ARG A 490 -15.71 19.25 16.14
CA ARG A 490 -15.71 20.72 16.24
C ARG A 490 -14.28 21.26 16.22
N THR A 491 -14.00 22.17 15.30
CA THR A 491 -12.72 22.89 15.20
C THR A 491 -12.96 24.39 15.25
N ASN A 492 -11.96 25.15 15.70
CA ASN A 492 -11.94 26.60 15.60
C ASN A 492 -11.55 27.07 14.19
N LEU A 493 -11.71 28.35 13.88
CA LEU A 493 -11.37 28.93 12.57
C LEU A 493 -9.93 28.60 12.11
N PRO A 494 -8.88 28.81 12.92
CA PRO A 494 -7.51 28.40 12.53
C PRO A 494 -7.38 26.90 12.28
N GLY A 495 -8.07 26.07 13.06
CA GLY A 495 -8.10 24.62 12.86
C GLY A 495 -8.74 24.24 11.53
N THR A 496 -9.87 24.86 11.18
CA THR A 496 -10.55 24.62 9.89
C THR A 496 -9.67 25.04 8.71
N ALA A 497 -8.96 26.17 8.81
CA ALA A 497 -8.02 26.61 7.78
C ALA A 497 -6.86 25.61 7.60
N LEU A 498 -6.30 25.11 8.72
CA LEU A 498 -5.24 24.09 8.66
C LEU A 498 -5.75 22.78 8.06
N ASP A 499 -6.97 22.34 8.38
CA ASP A 499 -7.59 21.15 7.81
C ASP A 499 -7.79 21.31 6.29
N GLY A 500 -8.16 22.52 5.82
CA GLY A 500 -8.21 22.85 4.38
C GLY A 500 -6.86 22.72 3.69
N VAL A 501 -5.79 23.25 4.31
CA VAL A 501 -4.43 23.13 3.79
C VAL A 501 -3.98 21.66 3.76
N LEU A 502 -4.25 20.88 4.81
CA LEU A 502 -3.91 19.46 4.85
C LEU A 502 -4.64 18.67 3.76
N ARG A 503 -5.92 18.94 3.51
CA ARG A 503 -6.67 18.32 2.41
C ARG A 503 -6.10 18.69 1.03
N LEU A 504 -5.70 19.95 0.84
CA LEU A 504 -5.05 20.38 -0.41
C LEU A 504 -3.73 19.63 -0.65
N LEU A 505 -2.99 19.33 0.44
CA LEU A 505 -1.72 18.61 0.38
C LEU A 505 -1.88 17.10 0.47
N SER A 506 -3.10 16.58 0.71
CA SER A 506 -3.34 15.14 0.91
C SER A 506 -2.81 14.24 -0.21
N PRO A 507 -2.83 14.64 -1.51
CA PRO A 507 -2.23 13.81 -2.57
C PRO A 507 -0.70 13.69 -2.50
N LEU A 508 -0.06 14.51 -1.67
CA LEU A 508 1.40 14.51 -1.47
C LEU A 508 1.83 13.81 -0.17
N MET A 509 0.85 13.43 0.70
CA MET A 509 1.10 12.92 2.05
C MET A 509 1.15 11.40 2.14
#